data_620715e94e412bbc09e879409b0fe336
#
_entry.id   620715e94e412bbc09e879409b0fe336
#
_cell.length_a   1.000
_cell.length_b   1.000
_cell.length_c   1.000
_cell.angle_alpha   90.00
_cell.angle_beta   90.00
_cell.angle_gamma   90.00
#
_symmetry.space_group_name_H-M   'P 1'
#
loop_
_entity.id
_entity.type
_entity.pdbx_description
1 polymer ?
#
loop_
_entity_poly.entity_id
_entity_poly.type
_entity_poly.pdbx_seq_one_letter_code
_entity_poly.pdbx_strand_id
1 'polypeptide(L)'
;MELKGSKTEANLLAAFAGESQAYTKYGYYASKAKKDGFVQIGDLFEETARNEKEHAKIWFKLLHDGAMPGTEQNLTDAAAGENYEWTDMYAGFAETARAEGFDHIAFLFESVAKIEKEHEERYRKLLANIEDGIVFS
;
A
#
# COMPACT_ATOMS: atom_id res chain seq x y z
N MET A 1 23.98 -15.84 8.04
CA MET A 1 22.61 -16.23 7.69
C MET A 1 22.01 -15.12 6.83
N GLU A 2 21.47 -15.48 5.69
CA GLU A 2 20.79 -14.53 4.84
C GLU A 2 19.30 -14.57 5.09
N LEU A 3 18.69 -13.39 5.20
CA LEU A 3 17.24 -13.26 5.34
C LEU A 3 16.54 -13.67 4.05
N LYS A 4 17.08 -13.25 2.91
CA LYS A 4 16.47 -13.49 1.60
C LYS A 4 16.26 -14.98 1.33
N GLY A 5 15.05 -15.33 0.96
CA GLY A 5 14.65 -16.72 0.68
C GLY A 5 14.31 -17.55 1.91
N SER A 6 14.43 -16.98 3.10
CA SER A 6 14.15 -17.70 4.35
C SER A 6 12.65 -17.69 4.69
N LYS A 7 12.25 -18.61 5.58
CA LYS A 7 10.89 -18.58 6.15
C LYS A 7 10.66 -17.31 6.96
N THR A 8 11.72 -16.78 7.59
CA THR A 8 11.64 -15.54 8.36
C THR A 8 11.31 -14.36 7.46
N GLU A 9 11.87 -14.30 6.26
CA GLU A 9 11.51 -13.27 5.29
C GLU A 9 10.02 -13.34 4.94
N ALA A 10 9.51 -14.54 4.67
CA ALA A 10 8.08 -14.74 4.39
C ALA A 10 7.22 -14.30 5.57
N ASN A 11 7.66 -14.59 6.80
CA ASN A 11 6.95 -14.15 8.01
C ASN A 11 6.96 -12.63 8.17
N LEU A 12 8.07 -11.97 7.85
CA LEU A 12 8.15 -10.51 7.88
C LEU A 12 7.20 -9.88 6.87
N LEU A 13 7.12 -10.43 5.66
CA LEU A 13 6.17 -9.96 4.64
C LEU A 13 4.73 -10.12 5.11
N ALA A 14 4.41 -11.27 5.71
CA ALA A 14 3.06 -11.52 6.25
C ALA A 14 2.75 -10.59 7.42
N ALA A 15 3.72 -10.33 8.30
CA ALA A 15 3.55 -9.42 9.43
C ALA A 15 3.34 -7.99 8.95
N PHE A 16 4.12 -7.55 7.97
CA PHE A 16 3.94 -6.22 7.36
C PHE A 16 2.54 -6.08 6.76
N ALA A 17 2.10 -7.09 6.01
CA ALA A 17 0.77 -7.08 5.39
C ALA A 17 -0.34 -7.03 6.44
N GLY A 18 -0.23 -7.81 7.51
CA GLY A 18 -1.22 -7.83 8.59
C GLY A 18 -1.31 -6.50 9.33
N GLU A 19 -0.17 -5.93 9.69
CA GLU A 19 -0.12 -4.63 10.37
C GLU A 19 -0.66 -3.50 9.50
N SER A 20 -0.32 -3.51 8.20
CA SER A 20 -0.80 -2.52 7.24
C SER A 20 -2.32 -2.59 7.09
N GLN A 21 -2.87 -3.81 7.06
CA GLN A 21 -4.30 -4.03 6.97
C GLN A 21 -5.00 -3.56 8.26
N ALA A 22 -4.43 -3.87 9.42
CA ALA A 22 -4.97 -3.44 10.72
C ALA A 22 -4.98 -1.92 10.83
N TYR A 23 -3.90 -1.26 10.40
CA TYR A 23 -3.82 0.21 10.38
C TYR A 23 -4.99 0.80 9.60
N THR A 24 -5.26 0.29 8.40
CA THR A 24 -6.33 0.80 7.55
C THR A 24 -7.71 0.53 8.16
N LYS A 25 -7.96 -0.69 8.62
CA LYS A 25 -9.24 -1.07 9.24
C LYS A 25 -9.53 -0.23 10.48
N TYR A 26 -8.55 -0.05 11.35
CA TYR A 26 -8.74 0.68 12.60
C TYR A 26 -9.02 2.16 12.34
N GLY A 27 -8.47 2.73 11.27
CA GLY A 27 -8.85 4.07 10.84
C GLY A 27 -10.33 4.16 10.47
N TYR A 28 -10.84 3.17 9.76
CA TYR A 28 -12.26 3.10 9.41
C TYR A 28 -13.12 2.92 10.66
N TYR A 29 -12.71 2.04 11.57
CA TYR A 29 -13.43 1.78 12.81
C TYR A 29 -13.48 3.02 13.70
N ALA A 30 -12.39 3.76 13.77
CA ALA A 30 -12.32 5.01 14.52
C ALA A 30 -13.33 6.03 13.99
N SER A 31 -13.36 6.20 12.67
CA SER A 31 -14.28 7.13 12.01
C SER A 31 -15.74 6.75 12.30
N LYS A 32 -16.08 5.48 12.20
CA LYS A 32 -17.43 4.99 12.46
C LYS A 32 -17.82 5.18 13.93
N ALA A 33 -16.92 4.86 14.85
CA ALA A 33 -17.18 5.01 16.29
C ALA A 33 -17.50 6.47 16.63
N LYS A 34 -16.74 7.42 16.06
CA LYS A 34 -16.98 8.85 16.31
C LYS A 34 -18.32 9.31 15.73
N LYS A 35 -18.68 8.84 14.55
CA LYS A 35 -19.99 9.13 13.95
C LYS A 35 -21.13 8.62 14.79
N ASP A 36 -20.95 7.47 15.45
CA ASP A 36 -21.95 6.87 16.32
C ASP A 36 -21.97 7.49 17.73
N GLY A 37 -21.09 8.47 18.00
CA GLY A 37 -21.03 9.15 19.28
C GLY A 37 -20.10 8.50 20.31
N PHE A 38 -19.36 7.46 19.93
CA PHE A 38 -18.42 6.76 20.81
C PHE A 38 -17.00 7.33 20.67
N VAL A 39 -16.81 8.54 21.18
CA VAL A 39 -15.54 9.29 20.99
C VAL A 39 -14.36 8.54 21.62
N GLN A 40 -14.52 8.03 22.84
CA GLN A 40 -13.44 7.32 23.53
C GLN A 40 -13.01 6.06 22.77
N ILE A 41 -13.97 5.32 22.22
CA ILE A 41 -13.69 4.13 21.40
C ILE A 41 -12.96 4.55 20.12
N GLY A 42 -13.41 5.63 19.49
CA GLY A 42 -12.75 6.17 18.29
C GLY A 42 -11.31 6.56 18.57
N ASP A 43 -11.05 7.24 19.70
CA ASP A 43 -9.70 7.63 20.09
C ASP A 43 -8.80 6.41 20.31
N LEU A 44 -9.34 5.35 20.92
CA LEU A 44 -8.60 4.11 21.14
C LEU A 44 -8.21 3.46 19.80
N PHE A 45 -9.15 3.39 18.85
CA PHE A 45 -8.85 2.85 17.52
C PHE A 45 -7.79 3.69 16.79
N GLU A 46 -7.85 5.01 16.90
CA GLU A 46 -6.84 5.87 16.27
C GLU A 46 -5.45 5.63 16.87
N GLU A 47 -5.38 5.52 18.19
CA GLU A 47 -4.10 5.25 18.87
C GLU A 47 -3.55 3.89 18.45
N THR A 48 -4.41 2.86 18.45
CA THR A 48 -4.00 1.52 18.05
C THR A 48 -3.54 1.50 16.57
N ALA A 49 -4.25 2.23 15.69
CA ALA A 49 -3.84 2.34 14.29
C ALA A 49 -2.43 2.92 14.17
N ARG A 50 -2.10 3.95 14.93
CA ARG A 50 -0.74 4.53 14.93
C ARG A 50 0.30 3.51 15.38
N ASN A 51 -0.03 2.70 16.38
CA ASN A 51 0.86 1.64 16.85
C ASN A 51 1.08 0.58 15.77
N GLU A 52 0.01 0.17 15.07
CA GLU A 52 0.11 -0.81 13.99
C GLU A 52 0.98 -0.29 12.83
N LYS A 53 0.89 0.99 12.53
CA LYS A 53 1.73 1.64 11.52
C LYS A 53 3.21 1.57 11.90
N GLU A 54 3.54 1.82 13.17
CA GLU A 54 4.92 1.75 13.66
C GLU A 54 5.44 0.32 13.66
N HIS A 55 4.60 -0.66 13.98
CA HIS A 55 4.98 -2.07 13.89
C HIS A 55 5.28 -2.45 12.43
N ALA A 56 4.42 -2.04 11.50
CA ALA A 56 4.63 -2.27 10.07
C ALA A 56 5.97 -1.69 9.60
N LYS A 57 6.33 -0.52 10.11
CA LYS A 57 7.60 0.14 9.78
C LYS A 57 8.80 -0.68 10.24
N ILE A 58 8.72 -1.32 11.41
CA ILE A 58 9.79 -2.21 11.92
C ILE A 58 10.02 -3.35 10.91
N TRP A 59 8.96 -4.05 10.54
CA TRP A 59 9.05 -5.17 9.59
C TRP A 59 9.52 -4.71 8.22
N PHE A 60 9.04 -3.55 7.78
CA PHE A 60 9.45 -2.98 6.49
C PHE A 60 10.95 -2.70 6.45
N LYS A 61 11.49 -2.07 7.49
CA LYS A 61 12.92 -1.78 7.55
C LYS A 61 13.77 -3.04 7.55
N LEU A 62 13.35 -4.08 8.29
CA LEU A 62 14.06 -5.35 8.30
C LEU A 62 14.07 -6.00 6.93
N LEU A 63 13.02 -5.82 6.14
CA LEU A 63 12.95 -6.31 4.76
C LEU A 63 13.84 -5.49 3.81
N HIS A 64 14.36 -4.35 4.24
CA HIS A 64 15.18 -3.44 3.45
C HIS A 64 16.52 -3.14 4.16
N ASP A 65 17.18 -4.19 4.61
CA ASP A 65 18.51 -4.13 5.24
C ASP A 65 18.59 -3.23 6.48
N GLY A 66 17.49 -3.09 7.20
CA GLY A 66 17.44 -2.37 8.46
C GLY A 66 17.21 -0.87 8.35
N ALA A 67 16.98 -0.34 7.16
CA ALA A 67 16.80 1.09 6.95
C ALA A 67 15.68 1.39 5.95
N MET A 68 15.12 2.59 6.04
CA MET A 68 14.18 3.06 5.03
C MET A 68 14.92 3.33 3.73
N PRO A 69 14.46 2.77 2.58
CA PRO A 69 15.11 3.04 1.30
C PRO A 69 15.06 4.51 0.90
N GLY A 70 15.98 4.93 0.05
CA GLY A 70 16.04 6.30 -0.42
C GLY A 70 14.91 6.67 -1.39
N THR A 71 14.75 7.97 -1.63
CA THR A 71 13.64 8.49 -2.43
C THR A 71 13.61 7.94 -3.85
N GLU A 72 14.76 7.86 -4.53
CA GLU A 72 14.79 7.29 -5.89
C GLU A 72 14.36 5.83 -5.91
N GLN A 73 14.84 5.04 -4.96
CA GLN A 73 14.46 3.64 -4.83
C GLN A 73 12.96 3.51 -4.54
N ASN A 74 12.45 4.38 -3.67
CA ASN A 74 11.02 4.37 -3.32
C ASN A 74 10.14 4.74 -4.52
N LEU A 75 10.56 5.70 -5.34
CA LEU A 75 9.84 6.04 -6.56
C LEU A 75 9.85 4.90 -7.57
N THR A 76 10.98 4.23 -7.71
CA THR A 76 11.10 3.07 -8.59
C THR A 76 10.18 1.94 -8.14
N ASP A 77 10.19 1.63 -6.84
CA ASP A 77 9.35 0.60 -6.26
C ASP A 77 7.86 0.96 -6.41
N ALA A 78 7.51 2.21 -6.09
CA ALA A 78 6.12 2.66 -6.19
C ALA A 78 5.61 2.59 -7.64
N ALA A 79 6.42 3.03 -8.61
CA ALA A 79 6.05 2.96 -10.02
C ALA A 79 5.84 1.50 -10.48
N ALA A 80 6.73 0.59 -10.06
CA ALA A 80 6.61 -0.83 -10.39
C ALA A 80 5.36 -1.45 -9.76
N GLY A 81 5.06 -1.10 -8.51
CA GLY A 81 3.85 -1.56 -7.81
C GLY A 81 2.58 -1.10 -8.50
N GLU A 82 2.51 0.18 -8.84
CA GLU A 82 1.36 0.74 -9.57
C GLU A 82 1.20 0.05 -10.93
N ASN A 83 2.32 -0.17 -11.65
CA ASN A 83 2.28 -0.86 -12.95
C ASN A 83 1.68 -2.26 -12.81
N TYR A 84 2.15 -3.05 -11.84
CA TYR A 84 1.60 -4.38 -11.59
C TYR A 84 0.11 -4.32 -11.28
N GLU A 85 -0.31 -3.36 -10.45
CA GLU A 85 -1.70 -3.24 -10.04
C GLU A 85 -2.62 -2.92 -11.21
N TRP A 86 -2.25 -2.03 -12.12
CA TRP A 86 -3.17 -1.67 -13.21
C TRP A 86 -3.05 -2.59 -14.43
N THR A 87 -1.86 -3.17 -14.71
CA THR A 87 -1.70 -4.06 -15.88
C THR A 87 -2.17 -5.48 -15.60
N ASP A 88 -1.81 -6.04 -14.44
CA ASP A 88 -2.03 -7.45 -14.13
C ASP A 88 -3.12 -7.66 -13.09
N MET A 89 -2.97 -7.08 -11.91
CA MET A 89 -3.82 -7.39 -10.77
C MET A 89 -5.27 -6.96 -11.00
N TYR A 90 -5.51 -5.67 -11.18
CA TYR A 90 -6.88 -5.17 -11.36
C TYR A 90 -7.49 -5.56 -12.68
N ALA A 91 -6.70 -5.66 -13.75
CA ALA A 91 -7.20 -6.15 -15.03
C ALA A 91 -7.73 -7.58 -14.90
N GLY A 92 -6.97 -8.45 -14.23
CA GLY A 92 -7.38 -9.83 -13.98
C GLY A 92 -8.59 -9.92 -13.05
N PHE A 93 -8.62 -9.10 -12.01
CA PHE A 93 -9.74 -9.05 -11.06
C PHE A 93 -11.03 -8.60 -11.76
N ALA A 94 -10.95 -7.58 -12.61
CA ALA A 94 -12.11 -7.09 -13.37
C ALA A 94 -12.64 -8.17 -14.32
N GLU A 95 -11.76 -8.87 -15.01
CA GLU A 95 -12.14 -9.96 -15.89
C GLU A 95 -12.89 -11.06 -15.15
N THR A 96 -12.33 -11.50 -14.01
CA THR A 96 -12.97 -12.52 -13.16
C THR A 96 -14.32 -12.04 -12.65
N ALA A 97 -14.41 -10.80 -12.19
CA ALA A 97 -15.65 -10.25 -11.66
C ALA A 97 -16.74 -10.21 -12.73
N ARG A 98 -16.42 -9.85 -13.98
CA ARG A 98 -17.38 -9.87 -15.07
C ARG A 98 -17.84 -11.28 -15.41
N ALA A 99 -16.89 -12.23 -15.43
CA ALA A 99 -17.20 -13.62 -15.71
C ALA A 99 -18.14 -14.20 -14.66
N GLU A 100 -18.05 -13.75 -13.42
CA GLU A 100 -18.88 -14.20 -12.31
C GLU A 100 -20.17 -13.38 -12.13
N GLY A 101 -20.39 -12.38 -12.99
CA GLY A 101 -21.61 -11.56 -12.95
C GLY A 101 -21.56 -10.35 -12.01
N PHE A 102 -20.39 -10.01 -11.48
CA PHE A 102 -20.21 -8.85 -10.60
C PHE A 102 -19.77 -7.63 -11.40
N ASP A 103 -20.65 -7.13 -12.27
CA ASP A 103 -20.33 -6.06 -13.21
C ASP A 103 -19.94 -4.74 -12.52
N HIS A 104 -20.62 -4.39 -11.44
CA HIS A 104 -20.30 -3.16 -10.70
C HIS A 104 -18.92 -3.23 -10.04
N ILE A 105 -18.59 -4.39 -9.47
CA ILE A 105 -17.27 -4.62 -8.87
C ILE A 105 -16.19 -4.56 -9.95
N ALA A 106 -16.45 -5.17 -11.11
CA ALA A 106 -15.52 -5.09 -12.24
C ALA A 106 -15.28 -3.65 -12.67
N PHE A 107 -16.33 -2.85 -12.75
CA PHE A 107 -16.21 -1.42 -13.08
C PHE A 107 -15.35 -0.68 -12.06
N LEU A 108 -15.51 -0.99 -10.77
CA LEU A 108 -14.69 -0.36 -9.72
C LEU A 108 -13.22 -0.75 -9.85
N PHE A 109 -12.92 -2.03 -10.13
CA PHE A 109 -11.55 -2.46 -10.38
C PHE A 109 -10.94 -1.72 -11.57
N GLU A 110 -11.68 -1.59 -12.66
CA GLU A 110 -11.22 -0.86 -13.84
C GLU A 110 -10.99 0.63 -13.56
N SER A 111 -11.88 1.24 -12.79
CA SER A 111 -11.78 2.64 -12.41
C SER A 111 -10.54 2.92 -11.56
N VAL A 112 -10.27 2.05 -10.58
CA VAL A 112 -9.07 2.16 -9.75
C VAL A 112 -7.83 1.93 -10.60
N ALA A 113 -7.85 0.96 -11.51
CA ALA A 113 -6.72 0.70 -12.41
C ALA A 113 -6.32 1.93 -13.21
N LYS A 114 -7.27 2.74 -13.66
CA LYS A 114 -6.97 3.99 -14.37
C LYS A 114 -6.24 4.99 -13.49
N ILE A 115 -6.63 5.07 -12.22
CA ILE A 115 -5.97 5.94 -11.24
C ILE A 115 -4.55 5.44 -10.96
N GLU A 116 -4.37 4.12 -10.84
CA GLU A 116 -3.06 3.51 -10.61
C GLU A 116 -2.10 3.81 -11.78
N LYS A 117 -2.61 3.81 -13.01
CA LYS A 117 -1.83 4.17 -14.20
C LYS A 117 -1.34 5.62 -14.13
N GLU A 118 -2.21 6.54 -13.71
CA GLU A 118 -1.84 7.95 -13.52
C GLU A 118 -0.78 8.11 -12.42
N HIS A 119 -0.89 7.33 -11.34
CA HIS A 119 0.10 7.31 -10.28
C HIS A 119 1.45 6.86 -10.82
N GLU A 120 1.48 5.80 -11.60
CA GLU A 120 2.73 5.31 -12.20
C GLU A 120 3.38 6.37 -13.07
N GLU A 121 2.62 7.01 -13.95
CA GLU A 121 3.13 8.05 -14.84
C GLU A 121 3.76 9.20 -14.04
N ARG A 122 3.10 9.61 -12.96
CA ARG A 122 3.60 10.66 -12.09
C ARG A 122 4.90 10.27 -11.40
N TYR A 123 4.97 9.05 -10.85
CA TYR A 123 6.17 8.57 -10.17
C TYR A 123 7.35 8.47 -11.13
N ARG A 124 7.12 7.97 -12.34
CA ARG A 124 8.21 7.85 -13.33
C ARG A 124 8.71 9.21 -13.79
N LYS A 125 7.82 10.18 -13.92
CA LYS A 125 8.21 11.55 -14.27
C LYS A 125 9.06 12.17 -13.16
N LEU A 126 8.66 12.02 -11.90
CA LEU A 126 9.42 12.54 -10.77
C LEU A 126 10.77 11.87 -10.64
N LEU A 127 10.83 10.57 -10.86
CA LEU A 127 12.09 9.83 -10.86
C LEU A 127 13.04 10.35 -11.96
N ALA A 128 12.52 10.52 -13.18
CA ALA A 128 13.31 11.06 -14.29
C ALA A 128 13.83 12.47 -13.95
N ASN A 129 13.02 13.30 -13.31
CA ASN A 129 13.44 14.65 -12.90
C ASN A 129 14.60 14.62 -11.92
N ILE A 130 14.57 13.70 -10.96
CA ILE A 130 15.67 13.53 -10.00
C ILE A 130 16.94 13.07 -10.71
N GLU A 131 16.82 12.08 -11.60
CA GLU A 131 17.95 11.54 -12.37
C GLU A 131 18.58 12.61 -13.27
N ASP A 132 17.77 13.52 -13.80
CA ASP A 132 18.22 14.64 -14.64
C ASP A 132 18.69 15.85 -13.84
N GLY A 133 18.65 15.77 -12.52
CA GLY A 133 19.05 16.88 -11.63
C GLY A 133 18.02 17.99 -11.52
N ILE A 134 16.78 17.77 -11.96
CA ILE A 134 15.69 18.73 -11.86
C ILE A 134 14.94 18.45 -10.56
N VAL A 135 15.09 19.37 -9.58
CA VAL A 135 14.42 19.22 -8.30
C VAL A 135 13.27 20.22 -8.23
N PHE A 136 12.06 19.71 -8.01
CA PHE A 136 10.91 20.55 -7.73
C PHE A 136 10.79 20.73 -6.21
N SER A 137 10.81 21.96 -5.80
CA SER A 137 10.56 22.32 -4.40
C SER A 137 9.06 22.32 -4.09
#